data_44769bd8e23eb5378aa6ba965b7e3d9a
#
_entry.id   44769bd8e23eb5378aa6ba965b7e3d9a
#
_cell.length_a   1.000
_cell.length_b   1.000
_cell.length_c   1.000
_cell.angle_alpha   90.00
_cell.angle_beta   90.00
_cell.angle_gamma   90.00
#
_symmetry.space_group_name_H-M   'P 1'
#
loop_
_entity.id
_entity.type
_entity.pdbx_description
1 polymer ?
#
loop_
_entity_poly.entity_id
_entity_poly.type
_entity_poly.pdbx_seq_one_letter_code
_entity_poly.pdbx_strand_id
1 'polypeptide(L)'
;MSATAALLDWPLEAEDDTPLALWSASEIAAATGGKASTAFAVNGVAFDSREVMEGDLFLALRGESADGHRFVTGAFGKGAAAALVEHPVLHPHVLVEDTTAALDALGRAARARLAPEARVIGVTGSAGKTSVKEALFAALDRGSRGRAHRSVKSYNNHVGVPLSLSRMPARTQFGVFEMGMNHAGELSALTRLVRPHVAIVTTIAPAHIGHFSGEEAIADAKGEIFEGLEPGGVAIIPADSPHYERLRAKAAQHAGTIIAFGRAAHADVRLLDVVAAPGGGSLVTADLGGFGEGGGKLCYTVAQPGDHWVINSLAVMAAVRAVGGDLGAAGLALAEMEGLAGRGARHAIAAPGGDGSGTALLIDESYNANPASMAVTLAGLGATPAARRIAVLGAMRELGADEDRYHADLAGPILAAGIAHAVLVGPEMAALAAALGKSSGTALAASLQVDHVHTSAEAADVLARIGIAGGDAILVKGSNSVGLGALVKALA
;
A
#
# COMPACT_ATOMS: atom_id res chain seq x y z
N MET A 1 22.02 -41.91 30.80
CA MET A 1 21.78 -40.68 31.56
C MET A 1 20.84 -39.82 30.77
N SER A 2 19.61 -39.77 31.23
CA SER A 2 18.49 -39.06 30.57
C SER A 2 18.65 -37.56 30.84
N ALA A 3 18.78 -36.77 29.76
CA ALA A 3 18.67 -35.31 29.82
C ALA A 3 17.20 -34.95 29.79
N THR A 4 16.63 -34.71 30.98
CA THR A 4 15.30 -34.15 31.13
C THR A 4 15.36 -32.70 30.67
N ALA A 5 14.68 -32.39 29.55
CA ALA A 5 14.44 -31.02 29.12
C ALA A 5 13.64 -30.29 30.20
N ALA A 6 14.25 -29.32 30.85
CA ALA A 6 13.55 -28.39 31.70
C ALA A 6 12.62 -27.56 30.76
N LEU A 7 11.34 -27.86 30.77
CA LEU A 7 10.31 -26.93 30.30
C LEU A 7 10.47 -25.67 31.15
N LEU A 8 10.88 -24.59 30.51
CA LEU A 8 10.84 -23.26 31.09
C LEU A 8 9.38 -22.98 31.47
N ASP A 9 9.05 -23.05 32.75
CA ASP A 9 7.85 -22.47 33.33
C ASP A 9 7.98 -20.95 33.15
N TRP A 10 7.51 -20.45 31.99
CA TRP A 10 7.25 -19.05 31.80
C TRP A 10 5.95 -18.78 32.54
N PRO A 11 5.92 -17.91 33.56
CA PRO A 11 4.66 -17.51 34.14
C PRO A 11 3.84 -16.83 33.04
N LEU A 12 2.79 -17.49 32.61
CA LEU A 12 1.68 -16.82 31.94
C LEU A 12 1.08 -15.87 32.98
N GLU A 13 1.63 -14.66 33.10
CA GLU A 13 0.86 -13.57 33.68
C GLU A 13 -0.40 -13.53 32.84
N ALA A 14 -1.55 -13.81 33.49
CA ALA A 14 -2.83 -13.63 32.89
C ALA A 14 -2.89 -12.15 32.48
N GLU A 15 -2.66 -11.85 31.20
CA GLU A 15 -2.91 -10.52 30.67
C GLU A 15 -4.39 -10.26 31.01
N ASP A 16 -4.62 -9.17 31.71
CA ASP A 16 -5.99 -8.69 31.99
C ASP A 16 -6.64 -8.46 30.64
N ASP A 17 -7.51 -9.40 30.21
CA ASP A 17 -8.18 -9.42 28.92
C ASP A 17 -9.21 -8.28 28.76
N THR A 18 -9.26 -7.35 29.71
CA THR A 18 -10.06 -6.14 29.57
C THR A 18 -9.50 -5.32 28.42
N PRO A 19 -10.23 -5.09 27.32
CA PRO A 19 -9.77 -4.29 26.22
C PRO A 19 -9.40 -2.89 26.74
N LEU A 20 -8.10 -2.59 26.78
CA LEU A 20 -7.65 -1.26 27.14
C LEU A 20 -8.20 -0.28 26.10
N ALA A 21 -8.95 0.73 26.58
CA ALA A 21 -9.42 1.79 25.73
C ALA A 21 -8.26 2.43 24.95
N LEU A 22 -8.48 2.77 23.70
CA LEU A 22 -7.46 3.43 22.88
C LEU A 22 -7.13 4.81 23.43
N TRP A 23 -8.16 5.56 23.84
CA TRP A 23 -8.04 6.88 24.45
C TRP A 23 -9.12 7.11 25.49
N SER A 24 -8.79 7.82 26.57
CA SER A 24 -9.73 8.43 27.49
C SER A 24 -10.01 9.89 27.09
N ALA A 25 -11.12 10.44 27.56
CA ALA A 25 -11.46 11.87 27.36
C ALA A 25 -10.36 12.81 27.85
N SER A 26 -9.72 12.48 28.99
CA SER A 26 -8.63 13.27 29.57
C SER A 26 -7.35 13.23 28.71
N GLU A 27 -7.01 12.09 28.16
CA GLU A 27 -5.84 11.94 27.25
C GLU A 27 -6.07 12.72 25.93
N ILE A 28 -7.29 12.65 25.35
CA ILE A 28 -7.61 13.41 24.14
C ILE A 28 -7.54 14.91 24.43
N ALA A 29 -8.16 15.36 25.54
CA ALA A 29 -8.13 16.78 25.91
C ALA A 29 -6.70 17.28 26.16
N ALA A 30 -5.88 16.50 26.86
CA ALA A 30 -4.47 16.85 27.11
C ALA A 30 -3.64 16.88 25.82
N ALA A 31 -3.83 15.92 24.91
CA ALA A 31 -3.12 15.86 23.64
C ALA A 31 -3.48 17.00 22.69
N THR A 32 -4.77 17.39 22.64
CA THR A 32 -5.31 18.36 21.69
C THR A 32 -5.41 19.79 22.23
N GLY A 33 -5.18 19.99 23.53
CA GLY A 33 -5.45 21.27 24.22
C GLY A 33 -6.96 21.56 24.33
N GLY A 34 -7.81 20.58 24.03
CA GLY A 34 -9.26 20.73 24.02
C GLY A 34 -9.90 20.58 25.41
N LYS A 35 -11.23 20.72 25.44
CA LYS A 35 -12.05 20.58 26.66
C LYS A 35 -13.06 19.45 26.49
N ALA A 36 -12.94 18.41 27.31
CA ALA A 36 -13.91 17.31 27.33
C ALA A 36 -15.21 17.76 28.00
N SER A 37 -16.35 17.39 27.40
CA SER A 37 -17.68 17.70 27.93
C SER A 37 -18.06 16.78 29.12
N THR A 38 -17.54 15.56 29.13
CA THR A 38 -17.74 14.54 30.17
C THR A 38 -16.62 13.52 30.12
N ALA A 39 -16.57 12.59 31.07
CA ALA A 39 -15.69 11.44 31.02
C ALA A 39 -16.22 10.39 30.01
N PHE A 40 -15.36 9.84 29.18
CA PHE A 40 -15.62 8.73 28.26
C PHE A 40 -14.30 8.03 27.90
N ALA A 41 -14.41 6.88 27.26
CA ALA A 41 -13.31 6.16 26.64
C ALA A 41 -13.69 5.74 25.22
N VAL A 42 -12.72 5.64 24.33
CA VAL A 42 -12.91 5.27 22.92
C VAL A 42 -11.96 4.15 22.51
N ASN A 43 -12.44 3.28 21.60
CA ASN A 43 -11.70 2.10 21.15
C ASN A 43 -11.09 2.27 19.74
N GLY A 44 -11.50 3.32 19.03
CA GLY A 44 -11.03 3.63 17.69
C GLY A 44 -11.22 5.11 17.37
N VAL A 45 -10.83 5.50 16.15
CA VAL A 45 -10.96 6.88 15.65
C VAL A 45 -11.43 6.83 14.19
N ALA A 46 -12.46 7.58 13.84
CA ALA A 46 -13.03 7.65 12.50
C ALA A 46 -13.33 9.10 12.09
N PHE A 47 -13.10 9.47 10.83
CA PHE A 47 -13.55 10.76 10.27
C PHE A 47 -14.68 10.59 9.23
N ASP A 48 -14.82 9.40 8.66
CA ASP A 48 -15.94 9.08 7.77
C ASP A 48 -17.08 8.46 8.61
N SER A 49 -18.22 9.15 8.68
CA SER A 49 -19.37 8.67 9.44
C SER A 49 -19.93 7.33 8.94
N ARG A 50 -19.58 6.91 7.72
CA ARG A 50 -19.96 5.61 7.14
C ARG A 50 -19.13 4.45 7.70
N GLU A 51 -17.91 4.74 8.18
CA GLU A 51 -16.92 3.80 8.69
C GLU A 51 -16.86 3.73 10.22
N VAL A 52 -17.71 4.52 10.92
CA VAL A 52 -17.78 4.52 12.38
C VAL A 52 -18.17 3.14 12.88
N MET A 53 -17.41 2.65 13.84
CA MET A 53 -17.66 1.43 14.63
C MET A 53 -18.11 1.80 16.05
N GLU A 54 -18.69 0.83 16.75
CA GLU A 54 -19.09 1.02 18.15
C GLU A 54 -17.86 1.37 19.03
N GLY A 55 -18.01 2.42 19.82
CA GLY A 55 -16.95 2.89 20.70
C GLY A 55 -15.92 3.85 20.06
N ASP A 56 -16.10 4.25 18.81
CA ASP A 56 -15.17 5.17 18.11
C ASP A 56 -15.27 6.61 18.60
N LEU A 57 -14.15 7.34 18.51
CA LEU A 57 -14.10 8.80 18.44
C LEU A 57 -14.38 9.25 17.01
N PHE A 58 -15.46 9.98 16.80
CA PHE A 58 -15.74 10.59 15.51
C PHE A 58 -15.06 11.95 15.39
N LEU A 59 -14.26 12.17 14.35
CA LEU A 59 -13.59 13.44 14.05
C LEU A 59 -14.44 14.26 13.08
N ALA A 60 -15.01 15.36 13.53
CA ALA A 60 -15.81 16.25 12.70
C ALA A 60 -14.91 17.21 11.89
N LEU A 61 -14.13 16.68 10.96
CA LEU A 61 -13.19 17.46 10.14
C LEU A 61 -13.95 18.36 9.15
N ARG A 62 -13.42 19.55 8.90
CA ARG A 62 -13.84 20.41 7.80
C ARG A 62 -13.10 20.06 6.53
N GLY A 63 -13.80 19.46 5.56
CA GLY A 63 -13.28 19.18 4.24
C GLY A 63 -13.66 20.25 3.23
N GLU A 64 -13.04 20.21 2.04
CA GLU A 64 -13.31 21.15 0.94
C GLU A 64 -14.79 21.09 0.47
N SER A 65 -15.38 19.90 0.50
CA SER A 65 -16.75 19.67 0.00
C SER A 65 -17.82 19.53 1.09
N ALA A 66 -17.44 19.27 2.34
CA ALA A 66 -18.40 19.05 3.42
C ALA A 66 -17.79 19.36 4.79
N ASP A 67 -18.63 19.91 5.68
CA ASP A 67 -18.32 20.07 7.10
C ASP A 67 -18.73 18.80 7.86
N GLY A 68 -17.75 18.12 8.49
CA GLY A 68 -17.94 16.89 9.26
C GLY A 68 -18.90 17.01 10.43
N HIS A 69 -19.11 18.22 10.98
CA HIS A 69 -20.04 18.46 12.07
C HIS A 69 -21.50 18.08 11.73
N ARG A 70 -21.87 18.17 10.45
CA ARG A 70 -23.22 17.75 9.97
C ARG A 70 -23.48 16.28 10.16
N PHE A 71 -22.44 15.46 10.33
CA PHE A 71 -22.53 14.01 10.43
C PHE A 71 -22.41 13.48 11.87
N VAL A 72 -22.21 14.36 12.87
CA VAL A 72 -22.05 13.97 14.28
C VAL A 72 -23.21 13.12 14.76
N THR A 73 -24.46 13.56 14.60
CA THR A 73 -25.64 12.80 15.02
C THR A 73 -25.72 11.42 14.32
N GLY A 74 -25.38 11.36 13.03
CA GLY A 74 -25.33 10.09 12.28
C GLY A 74 -24.24 9.16 12.77
N ALA A 75 -23.06 9.69 13.17
CA ALA A 75 -21.98 8.91 13.76
C ALA A 75 -22.38 8.27 15.10
N PHE A 76 -23.07 9.04 15.97
CA PHE A 76 -23.63 8.48 17.21
C PHE A 76 -24.72 7.46 16.96
N GLY A 77 -25.53 7.63 15.91
CA GLY A 77 -26.51 6.62 15.46
C GLY A 77 -25.87 5.29 15.03
N LYS A 78 -24.56 5.29 14.76
CA LYS A 78 -23.75 4.09 14.43
C LYS A 78 -22.89 3.59 15.58
N GLY A 79 -22.97 4.21 16.75
CA GLY A 79 -22.28 3.75 17.96
C GLY A 79 -20.99 4.52 18.30
N ALA A 80 -20.75 5.71 17.73
CA ALA A 80 -19.65 6.55 18.21
C ALA A 80 -19.83 6.83 19.72
N ALA A 81 -18.75 6.69 20.50
CA ALA A 81 -18.76 6.97 21.94
C ALA A 81 -18.57 8.46 22.24
N ALA A 82 -17.85 9.17 21.38
CA ALA A 82 -17.58 10.61 21.51
C ALA A 82 -17.27 11.24 20.15
N ALA A 83 -17.22 12.59 20.13
CA ALA A 83 -16.80 13.35 18.96
C ALA A 83 -15.72 14.38 19.29
N LEU A 84 -14.84 14.67 18.34
CA LEU A 84 -13.93 15.81 18.35
C LEU A 84 -14.56 16.89 17.46
N VAL A 85 -14.82 18.06 18.02
CA VAL A 85 -15.66 19.10 17.39
C VAL A 85 -15.14 20.50 17.66
N GLU A 86 -15.50 21.49 16.80
CA GLU A 86 -15.13 22.90 16.91
C GLU A 86 -16.23 23.76 17.56
N HIS A 87 -17.42 23.20 17.79
CA HIS A 87 -18.50 23.85 18.54
C HIS A 87 -19.26 22.82 19.37
N PRO A 88 -19.86 23.21 20.51
CA PRO A 88 -20.53 22.28 21.40
C PRO A 88 -21.67 21.51 20.72
N VAL A 89 -21.78 20.21 21.02
CA VAL A 89 -22.83 19.31 20.57
C VAL A 89 -23.51 18.65 21.78
N LEU A 90 -24.69 18.05 21.58
CA LEU A 90 -25.45 17.40 22.67
C LEU A 90 -24.85 16.08 23.14
N HIS A 91 -23.94 15.51 22.36
CA HIS A 91 -23.29 14.20 22.64
C HIS A 91 -21.97 14.39 23.39
N PRO A 92 -21.39 13.33 24.00
CA PRO A 92 -20.04 13.38 24.57
C PRO A 92 -19.02 13.85 23.53
N HIS A 93 -18.22 14.87 23.88
CA HIS A 93 -17.29 15.46 22.93
C HIS A 93 -16.06 16.07 23.60
N VAL A 94 -15.01 16.28 22.81
CA VAL A 94 -13.90 17.19 23.10
C VAL A 94 -14.03 18.38 22.16
N LEU A 95 -14.15 19.57 22.75
CA LEU A 95 -14.20 20.84 22.03
C LEU A 95 -12.78 21.35 21.79
N VAL A 96 -12.44 21.65 20.54
CA VAL A 96 -11.14 22.16 20.10
C VAL A 96 -11.33 23.39 19.20
N GLU A 97 -10.27 24.13 18.94
CA GLU A 97 -10.32 25.31 18.03
C GLU A 97 -10.32 24.88 16.56
N ASP A 98 -9.55 23.83 16.22
CA ASP A 98 -9.38 23.27 14.87
C ASP A 98 -9.26 21.76 14.96
N THR A 99 -10.19 21.04 14.34
CA THR A 99 -10.22 19.57 14.37
C THR A 99 -9.11 18.92 13.57
N THR A 100 -8.58 19.58 12.53
CA THR A 100 -7.44 19.08 11.75
C THR A 100 -6.14 19.19 12.54
N ALA A 101 -5.89 20.34 13.17
CA ALA A 101 -4.75 20.52 14.05
C ALA A 101 -4.81 19.59 15.27
N ALA A 102 -6.01 19.36 15.81
CA ALA A 102 -6.24 18.40 16.90
C ALA A 102 -5.96 16.95 16.49
N LEU A 103 -6.29 16.56 15.26
CA LEU A 103 -5.95 15.23 14.73
C LEU A 103 -4.43 15.06 14.64
N ASP A 104 -3.68 16.05 14.16
CA ASP A 104 -2.22 16.04 14.13
C ASP A 104 -1.64 15.92 15.54
N ALA A 105 -2.18 16.68 16.50
CA ALA A 105 -1.76 16.63 17.89
C ALA A 105 -2.01 15.26 18.53
N LEU A 106 -3.16 14.64 18.24
CA LEU A 106 -3.48 13.30 18.69
C LEU A 106 -2.54 12.25 18.07
N GLY A 107 -2.20 12.41 16.79
CA GLY A 107 -1.20 11.56 16.11
C GLY A 107 0.19 11.69 16.74
N ARG A 108 0.64 12.91 17.08
CA ARG A 108 1.90 13.15 17.82
C ARG A 108 1.89 12.50 19.20
N ALA A 109 0.79 12.64 19.93
CA ALA A 109 0.62 12.03 21.25
C ALA A 109 0.65 10.50 21.17
N ALA A 110 -0.01 9.89 20.15
CA ALA A 110 0.04 8.47 19.90
C ALA A 110 1.47 7.97 19.65
N ARG A 111 2.25 8.71 18.84
CA ARG A 111 3.65 8.38 18.57
C ARG A 111 4.54 8.54 19.82
N ALA A 112 4.29 9.56 20.63
CA ALA A 112 5.08 9.87 21.82
C ALA A 112 4.86 8.89 22.99
N ARG A 113 3.66 8.26 23.08
CA ARG A 113 3.33 7.32 24.17
C ARG A 113 3.84 5.88 23.97
N LEU A 114 4.48 5.60 22.83
CA LEU A 114 5.08 4.29 22.59
C LEU A 114 6.23 4.02 23.54
N ALA A 115 6.41 2.74 23.90
CA ALA A 115 7.57 2.30 24.66
C ALA A 115 8.89 2.59 23.89
N PRO A 116 10.02 2.83 24.57
CA PRO A 116 11.32 3.12 23.93
C PRO A 116 11.82 2.03 22.98
N GLU A 117 11.40 0.79 23.22
CA GLU A 117 11.74 -0.40 22.41
C GLU A 117 10.89 -0.51 21.15
N ALA A 118 9.78 0.21 21.07
CA ALA A 118 8.92 0.19 19.88
C ALA A 118 9.65 0.74 18.66
N ARG A 119 9.38 0.16 17.51
CA ARG A 119 9.98 0.56 16.23
C ARG A 119 8.92 0.96 15.24
N VAL A 120 9.18 2.05 14.55
CA VAL A 120 8.27 2.61 13.54
C VAL A 120 8.96 2.63 12.19
N ILE A 121 8.24 2.17 11.16
CA ILE A 121 8.69 2.09 9.79
C ILE A 121 7.82 3.01 8.94
N GLY A 122 8.46 3.86 8.13
CA GLY A 122 7.82 4.68 7.11
C GLY A 122 8.07 4.13 5.72
N VAL A 123 7.05 4.11 4.87
CA VAL A 123 7.14 3.57 3.50
C VAL A 123 6.60 4.58 2.50
N THR A 124 7.42 4.92 1.49
CA THR A 124 7.01 5.71 0.32
C THR A 124 7.51 5.08 -0.98
N GLY A 125 7.15 5.65 -2.12
CA GLY A 125 7.58 5.24 -3.46
C GLY A 125 6.52 5.55 -4.53
N SER A 126 6.89 5.45 -5.80
CA SER A 126 5.94 5.65 -6.91
C SER A 126 4.95 4.49 -7.04
N ALA A 127 5.40 3.26 -6.75
CA ALA A 127 4.59 2.04 -6.71
C ALA A 127 5.05 1.16 -5.54
N GLY A 128 4.24 0.15 -5.15
CA GLY A 128 4.61 -0.85 -4.14
C GLY A 128 4.43 -0.43 -2.67
N LYS A 129 4.11 0.83 -2.36
CA LYS A 129 3.94 1.33 -0.98
C LYS A 129 3.02 0.46 -0.13
N THR A 130 1.79 0.28 -0.58
CA THR A 130 0.77 -0.50 0.16
C THR A 130 1.15 -1.96 0.27
N SER A 131 1.69 -2.55 -0.80
CA SER A 131 2.14 -3.94 -0.81
C SER A 131 3.26 -4.18 0.20
N VAL A 132 4.27 -3.30 0.23
CA VAL A 132 5.37 -3.36 1.22
C VAL A 132 4.86 -3.12 2.64
N LYS A 133 3.96 -2.14 2.84
CA LYS A 133 3.33 -1.88 4.15
C LYS A 133 2.57 -3.11 4.67
N GLU A 134 1.75 -3.75 3.84
CA GLU A 134 0.98 -4.93 4.25
C GLU A 134 1.89 -6.14 4.51
N ALA A 135 2.90 -6.35 3.69
CA ALA A 135 3.90 -7.41 3.90
C ALA A 135 4.69 -7.21 5.19
N LEU A 136 5.12 -5.98 5.48
CA LEU A 136 5.79 -5.63 6.74
C LEU A 136 4.87 -5.85 7.94
N PHE A 137 3.61 -5.41 7.84
CA PHE A 137 2.66 -5.64 8.92
C PHE A 137 2.46 -7.13 9.18
N ALA A 138 2.20 -7.94 8.16
CA ALA A 138 2.01 -9.38 8.31
C ALA A 138 3.23 -10.07 8.94
N ALA A 139 4.45 -9.68 8.50
CA ALA A 139 5.70 -10.19 9.03
C ALA A 139 5.91 -9.84 10.52
N LEU A 140 5.72 -8.56 10.85
CA LEU A 140 5.98 -8.04 12.19
C LEU A 140 4.88 -8.42 13.18
N ASP A 141 3.62 -8.48 12.73
CA ASP A 141 2.49 -8.89 13.56
C ASP A 141 2.61 -10.36 13.97
N ARG A 142 2.99 -11.23 13.01
CA ARG A 142 3.29 -12.63 13.28
C ARG A 142 4.42 -12.79 14.30
N GLY A 143 5.52 -12.06 14.12
CA GLY A 143 6.68 -12.09 15.02
C GLY A 143 6.41 -11.51 16.40
N SER A 144 5.54 -10.51 16.51
CA SER A 144 5.19 -9.83 17.77
C SER A 144 3.91 -10.35 18.44
N ARG A 145 3.28 -11.38 17.88
CA ARG A 145 2.03 -11.97 18.40
C ARG A 145 0.89 -10.94 18.53
N GLY A 146 0.61 -10.20 17.44
CA GLY A 146 -0.49 -9.24 17.40
C GLY A 146 -0.16 -7.86 18.00
N ARG A 147 1.13 -7.52 18.15
CA ARG A 147 1.55 -6.19 18.64
C ARG A 147 2.09 -5.28 17.54
N ALA A 148 1.77 -5.55 16.29
CA ALA A 148 2.03 -4.61 15.21
C ALA A 148 0.79 -3.71 14.93
N HIS A 149 1.06 -2.53 14.39
CA HIS A 149 0.05 -1.59 13.92
C HIS A 149 0.44 -1.04 12.55
N ARG A 150 -0.55 -0.73 11.70
CA ARG A 150 -0.30 -0.14 10.37
C ARG A 150 -1.30 0.93 9.99
N SER A 151 -0.94 1.73 8.99
CA SER A 151 -1.89 2.59 8.29
C SER A 151 -3.05 1.77 7.73
N VAL A 152 -4.27 2.22 7.97
CA VAL A 152 -5.48 1.58 7.46
C VAL A 152 -5.66 1.96 5.99
N LYS A 153 -6.01 1.00 5.15
CA LYS A 153 -6.18 1.21 3.70
C LYS A 153 -4.92 1.86 3.08
N SER A 154 -5.12 2.80 2.16
CA SER A 154 -4.05 3.66 1.61
C SER A 154 -4.21 5.11 2.08
N TYR A 155 -4.60 5.30 3.35
CA TYR A 155 -4.66 6.61 3.99
C TYR A 155 -3.24 7.12 4.27
N ASN A 156 -2.65 7.80 3.28
CA ASN A 156 -1.23 8.14 3.25
C ASN A 156 -0.94 9.64 3.07
N ASN A 157 -1.97 10.49 3.20
CA ASN A 157 -1.88 11.95 3.08
C ASN A 157 -1.95 12.65 4.45
N HIS A 158 -2.03 13.99 4.44
CA HIS A 158 -2.07 14.87 5.62
C HIS A 158 -3.25 14.61 6.59
N VAL A 159 -4.30 13.91 6.18
CA VAL A 159 -5.38 13.46 7.08
C VAL A 159 -5.19 11.98 7.45
N GLY A 160 -4.82 11.16 6.50
CA GLY A 160 -4.75 9.71 6.66
C GLY A 160 -3.61 9.24 7.56
N VAL A 161 -2.46 9.90 7.50
CA VAL A 161 -1.30 9.54 8.35
C VAL A 161 -1.55 9.86 9.82
N PRO A 162 -1.97 11.09 10.21
CA PRO A 162 -2.30 11.37 11.60
C PRO A 162 -3.49 10.55 12.11
N LEU A 163 -4.49 10.24 11.28
CA LEU A 163 -5.56 9.29 11.62
C LEU A 163 -4.99 7.91 11.96
N SER A 164 -4.11 7.39 11.11
CA SER A 164 -3.47 6.08 11.32
C SER A 164 -2.64 6.05 12.60
N LEU A 165 -1.92 7.13 12.90
CA LEU A 165 -1.20 7.29 14.16
C LEU A 165 -2.15 7.34 15.36
N SER A 166 -3.24 8.12 15.30
CA SER A 166 -4.20 8.25 16.39
C SER A 166 -4.89 6.92 16.75
N ARG A 167 -4.95 5.98 15.81
CA ARG A 167 -5.45 4.61 15.98
C ARG A 167 -4.43 3.65 16.59
N MET A 168 -3.17 4.08 16.76
CA MET A 168 -2.10 3.20 17.23
C MET A 168 -2.20 2.98 18.75
N PRO A 169 -2.36 1.72 19.20
CA PRO A 169 -2.36 1.38 20.63
C PRO A 169 -1.02 1.71 21.31
N ALA A 170 -1.05 2.11 22.57
CA ALA A 170 0.17 2.39 23.35
C ALA A 170 1.12 1.18 23.48
N ARG A 171 0.56 -0.05 23.46
CA ARG A 171 1.31 -1.32 23.53
C ARG A 171 1.93 -1.76 22.20
N THR A 172 1.82 -0.97 21.14
CA THR A 172 2.35 -1.31 19.82
C THR A 172 3.87 -1.48 19.89
N GLN A 173 4.35 -2.62 19.45
CA GLN A 173 5.78 -2.91 19.33
C GLN A 173 6.34 -2.47 17.98
N PHE A 174 5.57 -2.66 16.91
CA PHE A 174 5.95 -2.27 15.56
C PHE A 174 4.85 -1.45 14.89
N GLY A 175 5.19 -0.24 14.42
CA GLY A 175 4.28 0.60 13.64
C GLY A 175 4.73 0.67 12.17
N VAL A 176 3.83 0.51 11.21
CA VAL A 176 4.14 0.60 9.77
C VAL A 176 3.23 1.63 9.11
N PHE A 177 3.81 2.71 8.62
CA PHE A 177 3.07 3.83 8.05
C PHE A 177 3.41 4.08 6.59
N GLU A 178 2.38 4.01 5.74
CA GLU A 178 2.46 4.42 4.35
C GLU A 178 2.35 5.94 4.26
N MET A 179 3.25 6.58 3.52
CA MET A 179 3.27 8.01 3.28
C MET A 179 3.31 8.29 1.78
N GLY A 180 2.31 9.03 1.31
CA GLY A 180 2.17 9.47 -0.08
C GLY A 180 2.46 10.95 -0.23
N MET A 181 2.60 11.41 -1.47
CA MET A 181 2.74 12.82 -1.80
C MET A 181 2.25 13.09 -3.22
N ASN A 182 1.74 14.27 -3.44
CA ASN A 182 1.45 14.86 -4.75
C ASN A 182 2.42 16.02 -5.05
N HIS A 183 2.95 16.69 -4.01
CA HIS A 183 3.86 17.83 -4.13
C HIS A 183 5.07 17.67 -3.22
N ALA A 184 6.16 18.36 -3.57
CA ALA A 184 7.33 18.49 -2.72
C ALA A 184 6.96 19.15 -1.37
N GLY A 185 7.60 18.74 -0.28
CA GLY A 185 7.36 19.21 1.09
C GLY A 185 6.29 18.42 1.85
N GLU A 186 5.38 17.70 1.17
CA GLU A 186 4.33 16.93 1.84
C GLU A 186 4.90 15.76 2.65
N LEU A 187 5.86 15.02 2.08
CA LEU A 187 6.52 13.92 2.80
C LEU A 187 7.35 14.41 3.98
N SER A 188 8.00 15.57 3.86
CA SER A 188 8.72 16.22 4.95
C SER A 188 7.81 16.46 6.17
N ALA A 189 6.58 16.95 5.95
CA ALA A 189 5.61 17.15 7.02
C ALA A 189 5.15 15.81 7.64
N LEU A 190 4.82 14.82 6.81
CA LEU A 190 4.34 13.52 7.26
C LEU A 190 5.41 12.74 8.03
N THR A 191 6.64 12.71 7.53
CA THR A 191 7.70 11.94 8.16
C THR A 191 8.11 12.50 9.52
N ARG A 192 8.05 13.84 9.70
CA ARG A 192 8.28 14.49 11.00
C ARG A 192 7.17 14.22 12.02
N LEU A 193 5.97 13.87 11.54
CA LEU A 193 4.88 13.42 12.40
C LEU A 193 5.07 11.94 12.78
N VAL A 194 5.41 11.09 11.82
CA VAL A 194 5.61 9.64 12.00
C VAL A 194 6.87 9.34 12.80
N ARG A 195 7.96 10.08 12.58
CA ARG A 195 9.28 9.88 13.22
C ARG A 195 9.74 8.42 13.12
N PRO A 196 9.99 7.92 11.91
CA PRO A 196 10.33 6.51 11.72
C PRO A 196 11.75 6.19 12.20
N HIS A 197 11.97 4.96 12.66
CA HIS A 197 13.31 4.39 12.90
C HIS A 197 13.88 3.79 11.61
N VAL A 198 13.00 3.39 10.69
CA VAL A 198 13.35 2.87 9.36
C VAL A 198 12.47 3.56 8.32
N ALA A 199 13.07 4.12 7.28
CA ALA A 199 12.37 4.76 6.17
C ALA A 199 12.71 4.07 4.85
N ILE A 200 11.69 3.69 4.07
CA ILE A 200 11.82 2.91 2.85
C ILE A 200 11.33 3.72 1.65
N VAL A 201 12.15 3.80 0.61
CA VAL A 201 11.71 4.18 -0.73
C VAL A 201 11.63 2.92 -1.59
N THR A 202 10.42 2.51 -2.02
CA THR A 202 10.23 1.25 -2.77
C THR A 202 10.75 1.36 -4.21
N THR A 203 10.28 2.38 -4.94
CA THR A 203 10.72 2.64 -6.31
C THR A 203 10.49 4.10 -6.70
N ILE A 204 11.27 4.58 -7.68
CA ILE A 204 11.06 5.86 -8.36
C ILE A 204 10.60 5.53 -9.78
N ALA A 205 9.50 6.13 -10.21
CA ALA A 205 8.94 5.99 -11.54
C ALA A 205 8.01 7.19 -11.83
N PRO A 206 7.65 7.46 -13.09
CA PRO A 206 6.69 8.49 -13.45
C PRO A 206 5.33 8.25 -12.77
N ALA A 207 5.10 8.94 -11.66
CA ALA A 207 3.84 8.96 -10.92
C ALA A 207 3.63 10.39 -10.41
N HIS A 208 2.42 10.92 -10.54
CA HIS A 208 2.10 12.33 -10.22
C HIS A 208 2.95 13.33 -11.02
N ILE A 209 3.44 12.92 -12.19
CA ILE A 209 4.44 13.67 -12.98
C ILE A 209 3.90 15.04 -13.43
N GLY A 210 2.58 15.21 -13.51
CA GLY A 210 1.95 16.50 -13.79
C GLY A 210 2.26 17.59 -12.75
N HIS A 211 2.70 17.21 -11.55
CA HIS A 211 3.07 18.11 -10.46
C HIS A 211 4.59 18.30 -10.30
N PHE A 212 5.42 17.63 -11.12
CA PHE A 212 6.86 17.64 -11.02
C PHE A 212 7.52 17.97 -12.36
N SER A 213 8.71 18.54 -12.31
CA SER A 213 9.51 18.86 -13.51
C SER A 213 10.18 17.63 -14.16
N GLY A 214 10.05 16.44 -13.55
CA GLY A 214 10.62 15.19 -14.03
C GLY A 214 10.84 14.17 -12.91
N GLU A 215 11.36 12.99 -13.25
CA GLU A 215 11.59 11.91 -12.29
C GLU A 215 12.62 12.26 -11.20
N GLU A 216 13.59 13.13 -11.51
CA GLU A 216 14.56 13.61 -10.54
C GLU A 216 13.89 14.39 -9.41
N ALA A 217 12.91 15.26 -9.74
CA ALA A 217 12.14 15.98 -8.74
C ALA A 217 11.24 15.04 -7.92
N ILE A 218 10.72 13.96 -8.53
CA ILE A 218 10.00 12.91 -7.81
C ILE A 218 10.93 12.18 -6.83
N ALA A 219 12.17 11.88 -7.26
CA ALA A 219 13.16 11.24 -6.39
C ALA A 219 13.54 12.13 -5.20
N ASP A 220 13.72 13.44 -5.43
CA ASP A 220 14.00 14.41 -4.37
C ASP A 220 12.85 14.49 -3.36
N ALA A 221 11.61 14.62 -3.85
CA ALA A 221 10.43 14.67 -2.99
C ALA A 221 10.22 13.37 -2.21
N LYS A 222 10.48 12.19 -2.80
CA LYS A 222 10.42 10.92 -2.05
C LYS A 222 11.55 10.76 -1.04
N GLY A 223 12.72 11.35 -1.32
CA GLY A 223 13.84 11.42 -0.38
C GLY A 223 13.53 12.23 0.87
N GLU A 224 12.52 13.12 0.87
CA GLU A 224 12.06 13.85 2.07
C GLU A 224 11.63 12.90 3.20
N ILE A 225 11.28 11.64 2.91
CA ILE A 225 10.93 10.67 3.95
C ILE A 225 12.04 10.48 4.99
N PHE A 226 13.30 10.70 4.61
CA PHE A 226 14.43 10.54 5.50
C PHE A 226 14.57 11.66 6.52
N GLU A 227 13.98 12.84 6.28
CA GLU A 227 14.08 14.01 7.17
C GLU A 227 13.46 13.79 8.56
N GLY A 228 12.54 12.83 8.69
CA GLY A 228 11.90 12.48 9.95
C GLY A 228 12.52 11.28 10.66
N LEU A 229 13.62 10.72 10.14
CA LEU A 229 14.28 9.58 10.78
C LEU A 229 14.72 9.93 12.21
N GLU A 230 14.46 9.01 13.14
CA GLU A 230 15.01 9.10 14.49
C GLU A 230 16.56 9.04 14.46
N PRO A 231 17.25 9.64 15.42
CA PRO A 231 18.71 9.58 15.50
C PRO A 231 19.24 8.15 15.39
N GLY A 232 20.18 7.93 14.47
CA GLY A 232 20.70 6.58 14.18
C GLY A 232 19.78 5.71 13.31
N GLY A 233 18.69 6.29 12.79
CA GLY A 233 17.72 5.59 11.96
C GLY A 233 18.28 5.03 10.66
N VAL A 234 17.54 4.15 10.01
CA VAL A 234 17.95 3.41 8.82
C VAL A 234 17.16 3.86 7.60
N ALA A 235 17.86 4.21 6.52
CA ALA A 235 17.28 4.44 5.20
C ALA A 235 17.42 3.18 4.33
N ILE A 236 16.32 2.73 3.70
CA ILE A 236 16.31 1.59 2.79
C ILE A 236 15.95 2.10 1.39
N ILE A 237 16.86 1.92 0.42
CA ILE A 237 16.75 2.51 -0.91
C ILE A 237 16.97 1.49 -2.03
N PRO A 238 16.27 1.62 -3.20
CA PRO A 238 16.41 0.70 -4.32
C PRO A 238 17.75 0.88 -5.05
N ALA A 239 18.62 -0.13 -5.01
CA ALA A 239 19.94 -0.13 -5.66
C ALA A 239 19.88 -0.08 -7.20
N ASP A 240 18.81 -0.64 -7.77
CA ASP A 240 18.62 -0.73 -9.22
C ASP A 240 18.02 0.55 -9.83
N SER A 241 17.68 1.53 -8.99
CA SER A 241 17.08 2.78 -9.45
C SER A 241 18.10 3.66 -10.17
N PRO A 242 17.75 4.28 -11.33
CA PRO A 242 18.58 5.33 -11.93
C PRO A 242 18.85 6.51 -10.99
N HIS A 243 17.99 6.69 -9.97
CA HIS A 243 18.08 7.75 -8.97
C HIS A 243 18.75 7.31 -7.66
N TYR A 244 19.45 6.16 -7.66
CA TYR A 244 20.08 5.60 -6.46
C TYR A 244 21.01 6.59 -5.77
N GLU A 245 21.96 7.19 -6.49
CA GLU A 245 22.92 8.14 -5.89
C GLU A 245 22.25 9.40 -5.35
N ARG A 246 21.16 9.86 -5.99
CA ARG A 246 20.36 10.99 -5.50
C ARG A 246 19.66 10.66 -4.19
N LEU A 247 19.02 9.50 -4.08
CA LEU A 247 18.39 9.01 -2.85
C LEU A 247 19.42 8.77 -1.75
N ARG A 248 20.58 8.20 -2.10
CA ARG A 248 21.68 7.95 -1.18
C ARG A 248 22.24 9.25 -0.59
N ALA A 249 22.41 10.27 -1.42
CA ALA A 249 22.87 11.60 -0.97
C ALA A 249 21.86 12.27 -0.02
N LYS A 250 20.56 12.15 -0.28
CA LYS A 250 19.50 12.62 0.62
C LYS A 250 19.49 11.83 1.94
N ALA A 251 19.54 10.51 1.88
CA ALA A 251 19.57 9.65 3.06
C ALA A 251 20.79 9.92 3.96
N ALA A 252 21.96 10.18 3.38
CA ALA A 252 23.20 10.43 4.12
C ALA A 252 23.15 11.68 5.03
N GLN A 253 22.17 12.58 4.82
CA GLN A 253 22.00 13.77 5.65
C GLN A 253 21.24 13.46 6.95
N HIS A 254 20.52 12.34 7.03
CA HIS A 254 19.58 12.07 8.12
C HIS A 254 19.71 10.66 8.71
N ALA A 255 20.15 9.68 7.93
CA ALA A 255 20.24 8.29 8.35
C ALA A 255 21.59 7.97 8.98
N GLY A 256 21.57 7.19 10.06
CA GLY A 256 22.79 6.58 10.64
C GLY A 256 23.30 5.40 9.83
N THR A 257 22.40 4.71 9.11
CA THR A 257 22.72 3.58 8.23
C THR A 257 21.90 3.67 6.95
N ILE A 258 22.51 3.35 5.83
CA ILE A 258 21.83 3.25 4.52
C ILE A 258 21.96 1.81 4.06
N ILE A 259 20.84 1.20 3.68
CA ILE A 259 20.76 -0.17 3.15
C ILE A 259 20.22 -0.10 1.73
N ALA A 260 21.00 -0.57 0.78
CA ALA A 260 20.60 -0.70 -0.61
C ALA A 260 20.02 -2.09 -0.88
N PHE A 261 18.88 -2.20 -1.55
CA PHE A 261 18.27 -3.47 -1.92
C PHE A 261 18.06 -3.58 -3.42
N GLY A 262 18.22 -4.77 -3.99
CA GLY A 262 18.01 -5.02 -5.41
C GLY A 262 18.87 -6.12 -6.01
N ARG A 263 19.11 -6.02 -7.32
CA ARG A 263 19.95 -6.94 -8.11
C ARG A 263 21.37 -6.45 -8.28
N ALA A 264 21.58 -5.14 -8.17
CA ALA A 264 22.86 -4.51 -8.40
C ALA A 264 23.96 -5.11 -7.50
N ALA A 265 25.17 -5.21 -8.00
CA ALA A 265 26.30 -5.79 -7.27
C ALA A 265 26.65 -5.06 -5.98
N HIS A 266 26.29 -3.77 -5.89
CA HIS A 266 26.51 -2.94 -4.70
C HIS A 266 25.34 -2.96 -3.70
N ALA A 267 24.27 -3.75 -3.98
CA ALA A 267 23.16 -3.89 -3.04
C ALA A 267 23.59 -4.65 -1.79
N ASP A 268 23.25 -4.10 -0.62
CA ASP A 268 23.49 -4.73 0.69
C ASP A 268 22.56 -5.93 0.92
N VAL A 269 21.30 -5.80 0.48
CA VAL A 269 20.33 -6.89 0.42
C VAL A 269 20.11 -7.22 -1.05
N ARG A 270 20.81 -8.25 -1.50
CA ARG A 270 20.93 -8.56 -2.92
C ARG A 270 20.17 -9.83 -3.31
N LEU A 271 19.38 -9.74 -4.39
CA LEU A 271 18.83 -10.91 -5.05
C LEU A 271 19.95 -11.74 -5.66
N LEU A 272 20.03 -13.01 -5.27
CA LEU A 272 20.99 -13.97 -5.83
C LEU A 272 20.34 -14.86 -6.89
N ASP A 273 19.13 -15.35 -6.59
CA ASP A 273 18.41 -16.26 -7.46
C ASP A 273 16.89 -16.17 -7.24
N VAL A 274 16.13 -16.47 -8.27
CA VAL A 274 14.67 -16.55 -8.23
C VAL A 274 14.19 -17.66 -9.16
N VAL A 275 13.41 -18.59 -8.62
CA VAL A 275 12.78 -19.66 -9.40
C VAL A 275 11.29 -19.73 -9.09
N ALA A 276 10.50 -20.27 -10.00
CA ALA A 276 9.07 -20.47 -9.77
C ALA A 276 8.86 -21.42 -8.57
N ALA A 277 8.01 -21.01 -7.63
CA ALA A 277 7.65 -21.84 -6.49
C ALA A 277 6.60 -22.89 -6.87
N PRO A 278 6.67 -24.13 -6.34
CA PRO A 278 5.57 -25.08 -6.44
C PRO A 278 4.30 -24.50 -5.83
N GLY A 279 3.23 -24.42 -6.59
CA GLY A 279 1.97 -23.80 -6.12
C GLY A 279 1.79 -22.33 -6.50
N GLY A 280 2.75 -21.74 -7.20
CA GLY A 280 2.73 -20.35 -7.68
C GLY A 280 3.62 -19.41 -6.86
N GLY A 281 3.83 -18.21 -7.39
CA GLY A 281 4.77 -17.26 -6.80
C GLY A 281 6.23 -17.57 -7.10
N SER A 282 7.15 -17.14 -6.23
CA SER A 282 8.60 -17.23 -6.44
C SER A 282 9.31 -17.74 -5.20
N LEU A 283 10.25 -18.67 -5.37
CA LEU A 283 11.26 -18.99 -4.37
C LEU A 283 12.45 -18.08 -4.59
N VAL A 284 12.75 -17.26 -3.60
CA VAL A 284 13.75 -16.19 -3.64
C VAL A 284 14.95 -16.59 -2.79
N THR A 285 16.16 -16.48 -3.36
CA THR A 285 17.41 -16.56 -2.60
C THR A 285 18.04 -15.16 -2.57
N ALA A 286 18.23 -14.61 -1.39
CA ALA A 286 18.81 -13.29 -1.17
C ALA A 286 20.07 -13.37 -0.29
N ASP A 287 21.01 -12.49 -0.56
CA ASP A 287 22.16 -12.24 0.32
C ASP A 287 21.85 -11.04 1.23
N LEU A 288 21.87 -11.26 2.53
CA LEU A 288 21.70 -10.23 3.55
C LEU A 288 23.04 -9.84 4.20
N GLY A 289 24.17 -10.28 3.63
CA GLY A 289 25.49 -10.15 4.22
C GLY A 289 26.04 -8.74 4.33
N GLY A 290 25.49 -7.78 3.59
CA GLY A 290 26.01 -6.42 3.49
C GLY A 290 25.84 -5.57 4.75
N PHE A 291 25.02 -5.96 5.73
CA PHE A 291 24.81 -5.19 6.95
C PHE A 291 24.54 -6.04 8.19
N GLY A 292 25.19 -5.67 9.31
CA GLY A 292 25.01 -6.26 10.65
C GLY A 292 25.68 -7.63 10.86
N GLU A 293 25.78 -8.05 12.12
CA GLU A 293 26.29 -9.38 12.50
C GLU A 293 25.27 -10.48 12.11
N GLY A 294 25.75 -11.59 11.57
CA GLY A 294 24.90 -12.73 11.15
C GLY A 294 24.30 -12.61 9.76
N GLY A 295 24.84 -11.74 8.89
CA GLY A 295 24.51 -11.72 7.47
C GLY A 295 24.77 -13.06 6.79
N GLY A 296 23.94 -13.42 5.82
CA GLY A 296 24.05 -14.69 5.11
C GLY A 296 22.96 -14.85 4.06
N LYS A 297 23.01 -15.95 3.35
CA LYS A 297 21.99 -16.30 2.37
C LYS A 297 20.69 -16.72 3.04
N LEU A 298 19.61 -16.13 2.62
CA LEU A 298 18.26 -16.47 3.04
C LEU A 298 17.45 -16.96 1.83
N CYS A 299 16.73 -18.07 2.01
CA CYS A 299 15.81 -18.60 1.01
C CYS A 299 14.39 -18.58 1.58
N TYR A 300 13.45 -17.98 0.84
CA TYR A 300 12.04 -17.84 1.25
C TYR A 300 11.11 -17.78 0.05
N THR A 301 9.84 -18.05 0.28
CA THR A 301 8.81 -18.00 -0.75
C THR A 301 8.09 -16.65 -0.72
N VAL A 302 7.82 -16.10 -1.89
CA VAL A 302 6.92 -14.96 -2.13
C VAL A 302 5.72 -15.49 -2.89
N ALA A 303 4.55 -15.56 -2.25
CA ALA A 303 3.35 -16.13 -2.85
C ALA A 303 2.82 -15.30 -4.03
N GLN A 304 2.95 -13.98 -3.93
CA GLN A 304 2.46 -13.07 -4.97
C GLN A 304 3.34 -13.12 -6.21
N PRO A 305 2.74 -13.24 -7.41
CA PRO A 305 3.49 -13.33 -8.66
C PRO A 305 4.02 -11.96 -9.10
N GLY A 306 5.12 -12.00 -9.83
CA GLY A 306 5.71 -10.85 -10.50
C GLY A 306 7.01 -10.38 -9.87
N ASP A 307 7.91 -9.91 -10.72
CA ASP A 307 9.27 -9.50 -10.35
C ASP A 307 9.27 -8.36 -9.32
N HIS A 308 8.30 -7.46 -9.39
CA HIS A 308 8.15 -6.36 -8.43
C HIS A 308 7.93 -6.86 -6.99
N TRP A 309 7.23 -8.00 -6.80
CA TRP A 309 7.07 -8.60 -5.49
C TRP A 309 8.37 -9.23 -4.97
N VAL A 310 9.15 -9.84 -5.88
CA VAL A 310 10.49 -10.35 -5.55
C VAL A 310 11.38 -9.22 -5.05
N ILE A 311 11.45 -8.11 -5.77
CA ILE A 311 12.28 -6.95 -5.37
C ILE A 311 11.74 -6.29 -4.09
N ASN A 312 10.43 -6.08 -3.97
CA ASN A 312 9.84 -5.51 -2.75
C ASN A 312 10.06 -6.39 -1.52
N SER A 313 10.11 -7.72 -1.68
CA SER A 313 10.39 -8.64 -0.57
C SER A 313 11.78 -8.44 0.03
N LEU A 314 12.77 -8.01 -0.77
CA LEU A 314 14.10 -7.66 -0.26
C LEU A 314 14.05 -6.46 0.68
N ALA A 315 13.27 -5.42 0.32
CA ALA A 315 13.05 -4.26 1.19
C ALA A 315 12.32 -4.65 2.48
N VAL A 316 11.35 -5.58 2.41
CA VAL A 316 10.66 -6.13 3.58
C VAL A 316 11.65 -6.83 4.49
N MET A 317 12.48 -7.75 3.97
CA MET A 317 13.49 -8.48 4.76
C MET A 317 14.53 -7.54 5.37
N ALA A 318 14.99 -6.53 4.61
CA ALA A 318 15.88 -5.49 5.10
C ALA A 318 15.28 -4.73 6.29
N ALA A 319 14.03 -4.31 6.18
CA ALA A 319 13.35 -3.55 7.22
C ALA A 319 13.03 -4.37 8.46
N VAL A 320 12.56 -5.62 8.29
CA VAL A 320 12.30 -6.54 9.41
C VAL A 320 13.58 -6.74 10.21
N ARG A 321 14.70 -6.99 9.52
CA ARG A 321 16.02 -7.12 10.19
C ARG A 321 16.43 -5.82 10.89
N ALA A 322 16.28 -4.67 10.23
CA ALA A 322 16.69 -3.37 10.77
C ALA A 322 15.93 -3.00 12.06
N VAL A 323 14.69 -3.46 12.23
CA VAL A 323 13.91 -3.26 13.47
C VAL A 323 14.07 -4.39 14.48
N GLY A 324 14.93 -5.37 14.23
CA GLY A 324 15.12 -6.53 15.12
C GLY A 324 13.97 -7.53 15.11
N GLY A 325 13.21 -7.58 14.00
CA GLY A 325 12.11 -8.53 13.80
C GLY A 325 12.60 -9.93 13.39
N ASP A 326 11.70 -10.91 13.45
CA ASP A 326 11.97 -12.31 13.10
C ASP A 326 11.88 -12.51 11.58
N LEU A 327 13.02 -12.84 10.94
CA LEU A 327 13.12 -13.13 9.50
C LEU A 327 12.39 -14.42 9.10
N GLY A 328 12.30 -15.40 10.00
CA GLY A 328 11.54 -16.64 9.78
C GLY A 328 10.04 -16.34 9.70
N ALA A 329 9.51 -15.56 10.65
CA ALA A 329 8.14 -15.09 10.63
C ALA A 329 7.84 -14.25 9.37
N ALA A 330 8.80 -13.43 8.92
CA ALA A 330 8.68 -12.64 7.70
C ALA A 330 8.61 -13.54 6.45
N GLY A 331 9.47 -14.57 6.36
CA GLY A 331 9.44 -15.53 5.26
C GLY A 331 8.11 -16.29 5.16
N LEU A 332 7.56 -16.70 6.31
CA LEU A 332 6.25 -17.35 6.37
C LEU A 332 5.12 -16.39 5.97
N ALA A 333 5.15 -15.14 6.45
CA ALA A 333 4.15 -14.15 6.08
C ALA A 333 4.13 -13.85 4.57
N LEU A 334 5.32 -13.74 3.94
CA LEU A 334 5.43 -13.56 2.49
C LEU A 334 4.93 -14.78 1.69
N ALA A 335 5.13 -15.98 2.22
CA ALA A 335 4.67 -17.22 1.60
C ALA A 335 3.15 -17.43 1.69
N GLU A 336 2.50 -16.84 2.69
CA GLU A 336 1.06 -16.94 2.92
C GLU A 336 0.28 -15.71 2.47
N MET A 337 0.98 -14.68 1.98
CA MET A 337 0.36 -13.40 1.63
C MET A 337 -0.59 -13.53 0.44
N GLU A 338 -1.85 -13.22 0.66
CA GLU A 338 -2.86 -13.14 -0.40
C GLU A 338 -2.75 -11.83 -1.19
N GLY A 339 -3.34 -11.80 -2.38
CA GLY A 339 -3.46 -10.58 -3.18
C GLY A 339 -4.35 -9.56 -2.48
N LEU A 340 -3.93 -8.30 -2.51
CA LEU A 340 -4.71 -7.21 -1.92
C LEU A 340 -5.79 -6.76 -2.89
N ALA A 341 -6.99 -6.49 -2.37
CA ALA A 341 -8.09 -5.96 -3.18
C ALA A 341 -7.66 -4.70 -3.95
N GLY A 342 -7.85 -4.69 -5.27
CA GLY A 342 -7.41 -3.64 -6.17
C GLY A 342 -5.90 -3.60 -6.44
N ARG A 343 -5.11 -4.54 -5.90
CA ARG A 343 -3.64 -4.56 -5.98
C ARG A 343 -3.09 -5.98 -6.11
N GLY A 344 -3.57 -6.72 -7.10
CA GLY A 344 -3.13 -8.06 -7.42
C GLY A 344 -3.99 -9.18 -6.84
N ALA A 345 -5.15 -8.88 -6.27
CA ALA A 345 -6.09 -9.92 -5.86
C ALA A 345 -6.51 -10.77 -7.06
N ARG A 346 -6.55 -12.08 -6.85
CA ARG A 346 -6.88 -13.06 -7.89
C ARG A 346 -8.15 -13.81 -7.51
N HIS A 347 -9.13 -13.77 -8.39
CA HIS A 347 -10.43 -14.41 -8.18
C HIS A 347 -10.67 -15.46 -9.27
N ALA A 348 -11.05 -16.67 -8.86
CA ALA A 348 -11.61 -17.64 -9.76
C ALA A 348 -13.08 -17.31 -9.95
N ILE A 349 -13.47 -16.95 -11.17
CA ILE A 349 -14.85 -16.60 -11.52
C ILE A 349 -15.49 -17.68 -12.37
N ALA A 350 -16.80 -17.91 -12.21
CA ALA A 350 -17.53 -18.87 -13.00
C ALA A 350 -17.56 -18.47 -14.49
N ALA A 351 -17.12 -19.37 -15.37
CA ALA A 351 -17.04 -19.12 -16.79
C ALA A 351 -17.29 -20.42 -17.57
N PRO A 352 -18.56 -20.75 -17.89
CA PRO A 352 -18.90 -21.98 -18.60
C PRO A 352 -18.33 -21.97 -20.03
N GLY A 353 -17.88 -23.12 -20.51
CA GLY A 353 -17.28 -23.25 -21.85
C GLY A 353 -15.75 -23.09 -21.84
N GLY A 354 -15.19 -22.74 -22.99
CA GLY A 354 -13.75 -22.56 -23.15
C GLY A 354 -12.95 -23.86 -23.03
N ASP A 355 -11.98 -23.92 -22.12
CA ASP A 355 -11.13 -25.10 -21.89
C ASP A 355 -11.80 -26.24 -21.10
N GLY A 356 -13.05 -26.05 -20.73
CA GLY A 356 -13.81 -27.02 -19.93
C GLY A 356 -13.52 -26.95 -18.41
N SER A 357 -12.68 -26.05 -17.94
CA SER A 357 -12.42 -25.84 -16.50
C SER A 357 -13.63 -25.26 -15.76
N GLY A 358 -14.55 -24.59 -16.49
CA GLY A 358 -15.69 -23.87 -15.94
C GLY A 358 -15.31 -22.61 -15.16
N THR A 359 -14.05 -22.18 -15.17
CA THR A 359 -13.54 -21.03 -14.44
C THR A 359 -12.61 -20.15 -15.29
N ALA A 360 -12.66 -18.85 -15.06
CA ALA A 360 -11.69 -17.87 -15.55
C ALA A 360 -10.97 -17.20 -14.37
N LEU A 361 -9.78 -16.66 -14.63
CA LEU A 361 -9.00 -15.92 -13.67
C LEU A 361 -9.26 -14.43 -13.82
N LEU A 362 -9.77 -13.76 -12.77
CA LEU A 362 -9.85 -12.31 -12.68
C LEU A 362 -8.71 -11.76 -11.83
N ILE A 363 -7.93 -10.83 -12.37
CA ILE A 363 -6.81 -10.16 -11.69
C ILE A 363 -7.25 -8.73 -11.41
N ASP A 364 -7.44 -8.40 -10.13
CA ASP A 364 -7.90 -7.09 -9.67
C ASP A 364 -6.72 -6.17 -9.36
N GLU A 365 -6.47 -5.21 -10.26
CA GLU A 365 -5.50 -4.12 -10.14
C GLU A 365 -6.21 -2.75 -10.23
N SER A 366 -7.49 -2.70 -9.87
CA SER A 366 -8.40 -1.58 -10.11
C SER A 366 -8.21 -0.37 -9.19
N TYR A 367 -7.29 -0.43 -8.22
CA TYR A 367 -7.14 0.64 -7.22
C TYR A 367 -6.41 1.87 -7.76
N ASN A 368 -5.35 1.69 -8.55
CA ASN A 368 -4.58 2.80 -9.12
C ASN A 368 -3.81 2.39 -10.38
N ALA A 369 -3.46 3.39 -11.21
CA ALA A 369 -2.69 3.20 -12.41
C ALA A 369 -1.68 4.33 -12.62
N ASN A 370 -0.46 3.96 -13.01
CA ASN A 370 0.55 4.84 -13.59
C ASN A 370 1.33 4.06 -14.66
N PRO A 371 2.11 4.71 -15.54
CA PRO A 371 2.77 4.06 -16.67
C PRO A 371 3.58 2.82 -16.28
N ALA A 372 4.40 2.91 -15.23
CA ALA A 372 5.23 1.81 -14.76
C ALA A 372 4.40 0.64 -14.24
N SER A 373 3.37 0.91 -13.41
CA SER A 373 2.52 -0.15 -12.86
C SER A 373 1.67 -0.82 -13.93
N MET A 374 1.22 -0.08 -14.96
CA MET A 374 0.50 -0.64 -16.11
C MET A 374 1.37 -1.61 -16.89
N ALA A 375 2.61 -1.22 -17.23
CA ALA A 375 3.55 -2.08 -17.93
C ALA A 375 3.85 -3.38 -17.17
N VAL A 376 4.11 -3.27 -15.86
CA VAL A 376 4.39 -4.42 -14.99
C VAL A 376 3.22 -5.39 -14.93
N THR A 377 1.99 -4.90 -14.77
CA THR A 377 0.81 -5.78 -14.67
C THR A 377 0.43 -6.39 -16.01
N LEU A 378 0.64 -5.69 -17.13
CA LEU A 378 0.48 -6.26 -18.48
C LEU A 378 1.49 -7.39 -18.73
N ALA A 379 2.76 -7.19 -18.35
CA ALA A 379 3.76 -8.25 -18.44
C ALA A 379 3.38 -9.46 -17.57
N GLY A 380 2.85 -9.22 -16.35
CA GLY A 380 2.34 -10.25 -15.46
C GLY A 380 1.17 -11.04 -16.07
N LEU A 381 0.24 -10.35 -16.74
CA LEU A 381 -0.85 -11.01 -17.47
C LEU A 381 -0.29 -11.84 -18.63
N GLY A 382 0.69 -11.31 -19.38
CA GLY A 382 1.36 -12.03 -20.46
C GLY A 382 2.04 -13.34 -20.02
N ALA A 383 2.63 -13.32 -18.82
CA ALA A 383 3.25 -14.51 -18.20
C ALA A 383 2.24 -15.47 -17.55
N THR A 384 0.97 -15.06 -17.37
CA THR A 384 -0.05 -15.92 -16.78
C THR A 384 -0.52 -16.98 -17.79
N PRO A 385 -0.48 -18.26 -17.45
CA PRO A 385 -1.06 -19.31 -18.30
C PRO A 385 -2.56 -19.08 -18.52
N ALA A 386 -2.99 -18.93 -19.75
CA ALA A 386 -4.38 -18.68 -20.10
C ALA A 386 -4.67 -19.09 -21.55
N ALA A 387 -5.89 -19.53 -21.83
CA ALA A 387 -6.36 -19.79 -23.18
C ALA A 387 -6.52 -18.48 -23.95
N ARG A 388 -7.03 -17.43 -23.29
CA ARG A 388 -7.20 -16.09 -23.83
C ARG A 388 -6.92 -15.05 -22.75
N ARG A 389 -6.25 -13.95 -23.12
CA ARG A 389 -5.95 -12.83 -22.22
C ARG A 389 -6.80 -11.61 -22.58
N ILE A 390 -7.50 -11.08 -21.60
CA ILE A 390 -8.38 -9.92 -21.74
C ILE A 390 -7.84 -8.84 -20.80
N ALA A 391 -7.71 -7.60 -21.29
CA ALA A 391 -7.26 -6.48 -20.48
C ALA A 391 -8.32 -5.38 -20.49
N VAL A 392 -8.89 -5.05 -19.32
CA VAL A 392 -9.73 -3.87 -19.09
C VAL A 392 -8.86 -2.80 -18.48
N LEU A 393 -8.53 -1.78 -19.27
CA LEU A 393 -7.56 -0.75 -18.93
C LEU A 393 -8.23 0.61 -18.83
N GLY A 394 -8.31 1.16 -17.63
CA GLY A 394 -8.81 2.50 -17.36
C GLY A 394 -7.72 3.56 -17.47
N ALA A 395 -8.15 4.80 -17.70
CA ALA A 395 -7.27 5.95 -17.78
C ALA A 395 -6.33 6.07 -16.56
N MET A 396 -5.12 6.52 -16.83
CA MET A 396 -4.16 6.95 -15.82
C MET A 396 -4.36 8.44 -15.57
N ARG A 397 -4.30 8.87 -14.31
CA ARG A 397 -4.47 10.28 -13.91
C ARG A 397 -3.15 10.93 -13.52
N GLU A 398 -3.14 12.25 -13.46
CA GLU A 398 -2.03 13.07 -12.97
C GLU A 398 -0.75 12.97 -13.82
N LEU A 399 -0.91 12.76 -15.12
CA LEU A 399 0.21 12.61 -16.08
C LEU A 399 0.66 13.95 -16.69
N GLY A 400 -0.10 15.03 -16.46
CA GLY A 400 0.23 16.37 -16.99
C GLY A 400 0.10 16.47 -18.51
N ALA A 401 0.92 17.32 -19.12
CA ALA A 401 0.84 17.61 -20.55
C ALA A 401 1.18 16.41 -21.49
N ASP A 402 1.86 15.40 -20.95
CA ASP A 402 2.28 14.20 -21.70
C ASP A 402 1.27 13.04 -21.59
N GLU A 403 0.05 13.29 -21.09
CA GLU A 403 -0.95 12.25 -20.81
C GLU A 403 -1.20 11.35 -22.04
N ASP A 404 -1.42 11.93 -23.20
CA ASP A 404 -1.66 11.19 -24.45
C ASP A 404 -0.47 10.28 -24.82
N ARG A 405 0.75 10.75 -24.63
CA ARG A 405 1.97 9.97 -24.90
C ARG A 405 2.06 8.77 -23.95
N TYR A 406 1.86 8.98 -22.65
CA TYR A 406 1.92 7.89 -21.68
C TYR A 406 0.84 6.82 -21.91
N HIS A 407 -0.36 7.22 -22.34
CA HIS A 407 -1.39 6.27 -22.76
C HIS A 407 -0.99 5.53 -24.02
N ALA A 408 -0.54 6.23 -25.06
CA ALA A 408 -0.12 5.62 -26.34
C ALA A 408 1.04 4.63 -26.16
N ASP A 409 1.99 4.91 -25.27
CA ASP A 409 3.16 4.06 -24.99
C ASP A 409 2.79 2.67 -24.42
N LEU A 410 1.56 2.48 -23.91
CA LEU A 410 1.05 1.17 -23.48
C LEU A 410 0.79 0.20 -24.63
N ALA A 411 0.75 0.67 -25.88
CA ALA A 411 0.53 -0.20 -27.04
C ALA A 411 1.58 -1.32 -27.15
N GLY A 412 2.87 -1.00 -26.94
CA GLY A 412 3.93 -1.99 -26.92
C GLY A 412 3.74 -3.09 -25.86
N PRO A 413 3.58 -2.75 -24.58
CA PRO A 413 3.26 -3.69 -23.51
C PRO A 413 2.02 -4.57 -23.77
N ILE A 414 0.94 -4.02 -24.33
CA ILE A 414 -0.28 -4.76 -24.68
C ILE A 414 0.03 -5.85 -25.73
N LEU A 415 0.72 -5.46 -26.82
CA LEU A 415 1.11 -6.38 -27.87
C LEU A 415 2.07 -7.46 -27.36
N ALA A 416 3.06 -7.09 -26.56
CA ALA A 416 4.02 -8.02 -25.99
C ALA A 416 3.37 -9.02 -25.02
N ALA A 417 2.31 -8.63 -24.31
CA ALA A 417 1.54 -9.50 -23.42
C ALA A 417 0.63 -10.50 -24.15
N GLY A 418 0.48 -10.39 -25.48
CA GLY A 418 -0.38 -11.27 -26.26
C GLY A 418 -1.86 -11.17 -25.87
N ILE A 419 -2.32 -9.92 -25.66
CA ILE A 419 -3.72 -9.63 -25.33
C ILE A 419 -4.60 -9.94 -26.55
N ALA A 420 -5.64 -10.75 -26.35
CA ALA A 420 -6.62 -11.05 -27.40
C ALA A 420 -7.71 -9.95 -27.48
N HIS A 421 -8.06 -9.34 -26.33
CA HIS A 421 -9.07 -8.29 -26.28
C HIS A 421 -8.67 -7.22 -25.26
N ALA A 422 -8.57 -5.97 -25.73
CA ALA A 422 -8.32 -4.80 -24.89
C ALA A 422 -9.59 -3.93 -24.82
N VAL A 423 -10.11 -3.72 -23.61
CA VAL A 423 -11.22 -2.81 -23.32
C VAL A 423 -10.64 -1.56 -22.67
N LEU A 424 -10.63 -0.46 -23.38
CA LEU A 424 -10.06 0.82 -22.95
C LEU A 424 -11.17 1.68 -22.37
N VAL A 425 -11.01 2.15 -21.12
CA VAL A 425 -12.07 2.83 -20.37
C VAL A 425 -11.65 4.26 -20.01
N GLY A 426 -12.43 5.22 -20.49
CA GLY A 426 -12.23 6.66 -20.30
C GLY A 426 -11.82 7.37 -21.59
N PRO A 427 -12.21 8.65 -21.74
CA PRO A 427 -11.92 9.43 -22.95
C PRO A 427 -10.40 9.61 -23.18
N GLU A 428 -9.60 9.64 -22.14
CA GLU A 428 -8.14 9.80 -22.17
C GLU A 428 -7.43 8.60 -22.85
N MET A 429 -8.12 7.44 -22.94
CA MET A 429 -7.60 6.25 -23.60
C MET A 429 -7.63 6.32 -25.14
N ALA A 430 -8.17 7.41 -25.72
CA ALA A 430 -8.25 7.61 -27.17
C ALA A 430 -6.89 7.56 -27.87
N ALA A 431 -5.84 8.11 -27.23
CA ALA A 431 -4.48 8.08 -27.77
C ALA A 431 -3.93 6.64 -27.87
N LEU A 432 -4.23 5.78 -26.89
CA LEU A 432 -3.87 4.36 -26.92
C LEU A 432 -4.68 3.60 -27.98
N ALA A 433 -5.98 3.86 -28.10
CA ALA A 433 -6.82 3.25 -29.13
C ALA A 433 -6.27 3.57 -30.53
N ALA A 434 -5.89 4.83 -30.78
CA ALA A 434 -5.27 5.25 -32.03
C ALA A 434 -3.90 4.58 -32.29
N ALA A 435 -3.07 4.42 -31.25
CA ALA A 435 -1.77 3.75 -31.35
C ALA A 435 -1.91 2.26 -31.71
N LEU A 436 -2.85 1.56 -31.07
CA LEU A 436 -3.15 0.16 -31.36
C LEU A 436 -3.74 -0.02 -32.78
N GLY A 437 -4.60 0.91 -33.24
CA GLY A 437 -5.13 0.93 -34.60
C GLY A 437 -4.05 1.08 -35.68
N LYS A 438 -3.02 1.88 -35.44
CA LYS A 438 -1.86 2.02 -36.35
C LYS A 438 -1.00 0.75 -36.39
N SER A 439 -0.98 -0.04 -35.32
CA SER A 439 -0.21 -1.28 -35.22
C SER A 439 -0.88 -2.47 -35.92
N SER A 440 -2.12 -2.34 -36.40
CA SER A 440 -2.96 -3.41 -36.96
C SER A 440 -2.37 -4.14 -38.16
N GLY A 441 -1.31 -3.60 -38.78
CA GLY A 441 -0.57 -4.26 -39.89
C GLY A 441 0.52 -5.23 -39.45
N THR A 442 0.78 -5.40 -38.14
CA THR A 442 1.79 -6.31 -37.63
C THR A 442 1.18 -7.67 -37.29
N ALA A 443 1.99 -8.76 -37.40
CA ALA A 443 1.55 -10.11 -37.07
C ALA A 443 1.08 -10.25 -35.60
N LEU A 444 1.66 -9.47 -34.68
CA LEU A 444 1.27 -9.44 -33.28
C LEU A 444 -0.11 -8.77 -33.06
N ALA A 445 -0.47 -7.80 -33.87
CA ALA A 445 -1.73 -7.08 -33.76
C ALA A 445 -2.90 -7.74 -34.53
N ALA A 446 -2.61 -8.74 -35.37
CA ALA A 446 -3.61 -9.36 -36.25
C ALA A 446 -4.76 -10.05 -35.48
N SER A 447 -4.55 -10.43 -34.23
CA SER A 447 -5.55 -11.10 -33.37
C SER A 447 -6.11 -10.21 -32.26
N LEU A 448 -5.57 -8.99 -32.07
CA LEU A 448 -6.01 -8.08 -31.01
C LEU A 448 -7.32 -7.37 -31.42
N GLN A 449 -8.33 -7.54 -30.62
CA GLN A 449 -9.55 -6.72 -30.68
C GLN A 449 -9.49 -5.59 -29.66
N VAL A 450 -9.97 -4.41 -30.04
CA VAL A 450 -9.95 -3.22 -29.18
C VAL A 450 -11.34 -2.58 -29.16
N ASP A 451 -11.90 -2.45 -27.97
CA ASP A 451 -13.07 -1.63 -27.69
C ASP A 451 -12.64 -0.41 -26.86
N HIS A 452 -13.10 0.78 -27.24
CA HIS A 452 -12.90 2.00 -26.46
C HIS A 452 -14.25 2.51 -25.98
N VAL A 453 -14.41 2.60 -24.66
CA VAL A 453 -15.64 2.97 -23.96
C VAL A 453 -15.36 4.07 -22.93
N HIS A 454 -16.40 4.73 -22.45
CA HIS A 454 -16.22 5.87 -21.55
C HIS A 454 -16.39 5.53 -20.07
N THR A 455 -17.12 4.47 -19.76
CA THR A 455 -17.49 4.12 -18.36
C THR A 455 -17.22 2.65 -18.04
N SER A 456 -17.09 2.36 -16.75
CA SER A 456 -16.97 0.97 -16.25
C SER A 456 -18.23 0.13 -16.54
N ALA A 457 -19.41 0.75 -16.65
CA ALA A 457 -20.64 0.07 -17.01
C ALA A 457 -20.61 -0.40 -18.49
N GLU A 458 -20.21 0.47 -19.41
CA GLU A 458 -20.02 0.09 -20.81
C GLU A 458 -18.95 -0.99 -20.98
N ALA A 459 -17.89 -0.99 -20.14
CA ALA A 459 -16.91 -2.05 -20.15
C ALA A 459 -17.50 -3.41 -19.72
N ALA A 460 -18.45 -3.42 -18.77
CA ALA A 460 -19.19 -4.62 -18.40
C ALA A 460 -20.03 -5.16 -19.57
N ASP A 461 -20.69 -4.28 -20.33
CA ASP A 461 -21.45 -4.66 -21.52
C ASP A 461 -20.56 -5.27 -22.61
N VAL A 462 -19.34 -4.72 -22.80
CA VAL A 462 -18.34 -5.29 -23.71
C VAL A 462 -17.95 -6.69 -23.25
N LEU A 463 -17.61 -6.87 -21.96
CA LEU A 463 -17.25 -8.19 -21.42
C LEU A 463 -18.38 -9.21 -21.57
N ALA A 464 -19.63 -8.79 -21.34
CA ALA A 464 -20.81 -9.65 -21.58
C ALA A 464 -20.94 -10.05 -23.05
N ARG A 465 -20.70 -9.12 -23.99
CA ARG A 465 -20.77 -9.36 -25.44
C ARG A 465 -19.68 -10.32 -25.94
N ILE A 466 -18.43 -10.16 -25.48
CA ILE A 466 -17.34 -11.03 -25.89
C ILE A 466 -17.40 -12.42 -25.21
N GLY A 467 -18.13 -12.53 -24.12
CA GLY A 467 -18.27 -13.73 -23.31
C GLY A 467 -16.96 -14.13 -22.63
N ILE A 468 -17.01 -14.30 -21.33
CA ILE A 468 -15.89 -14.84 -20.54
C ILE A 468 -16.02 -16.37 -20.57
N ALA A 469 -14.94 -17.06 -20.88
CA ALA A 469 -14.90 -18.52 -21.01
C ALA A 469 -13.90 -19.15 -20.05
N GLY A 470 -14.07 -20.43 -19.75
CA GLY A 470 -13.10 -21.20 -18.97
C GLY A 470 -11.71 -21.13 -19.58
N GLY A 471 -10.71 -20.90 -18.74
CA GLY A 471 -9.31 -20.70 -19.15
C GLY A 471 -8.94 -19.27 -19.53
N ASP A 472 -9.87 -18.29 -19.52
CA ASP A 472 -9.54 -16.88 -19.71
C ASP A 472 -8.78 -16.32 -18.50
N ALA A 473 -7.89 -15.36 -18.76
CA ALA A 473 -7.33 -14.47 -17.73
C ALA A 473 -7.70 -13.02 -18.05
N ILE A 474 -8.28 -12.34 -17.06
CA ILE A 474 -8.81 -10.99 -17.19
C ILE A 474 -8.08 -10.08 -16.22
N LEU A 475 -7.38 -9.06 -16.73
CA LEU A 475 -6.79 -8.00 -15.93
C LEU A 475 -7.74 -6.80 -15.92
N VAL A 476 -8.05 -6.27 -14.74
CA VAL A 476 -8.79 -4.99 -14.58
C VAL A 476 -7.89 -3.98 -13.88
N LYS A 477 -7.47 -2.91 -14.58
CA LYS A 477 -6.56 -1.90 -14.05
C LYS A 477 -6.88 -0.50 -14.54
N GLY A 478 -6.89 0.47 -13.61
CA GLY A 478 -7.09 1.89 -13.90
C GLY A 478 -6.91 2.75 -12.65
N SER A 479 -6.91 4.06 -12.83
CA SER A 479 -6.98 5.00 -11.70
C SER A 479 -8.30 4.83 -10.95
N ASN A 480 -8.29 5.00 -9.63
CA ASN A 480 -9.47 4.78 -8.77
C ASN A 480 -10.70 5.59 -9.22
N SER A 481 -10.50 6.81 -9.74
CA SER A 481 -11.56 7.69 -10.24
C SER A 481 -12.29 7.15 -11.48
N VAL A 482 -11.73 6.17 -12.19
CA VAL A 482 -12.41 5.50 -13.33
C VAL A 482 -13.50 4.54 -12.85
N GLY A 483 -13.44 4.10 -11.59
CA GLY A 483 -14.48 3.29 -10.97
C GLY A 483 -14.47 1.80 -11.35
N LEU A 484 -13.34 1.27 -11.84
CA LEU A 484 -13.23 -0.14 -12.25
C LEU A 484 -13.39 -1.15 -11.10
N GLY A 485 -13.23 -0.73 -9.85
CA GLY A 485 -13.52 -1.56 -8.69
C GLY A 485 -14.98 -2.04 -8.60
N ALA A 486 -15.92 -1.29 -9.18
CA ALA A 486 -17.32 -1.72 -9.30
C ALA A 486 -17.47 -2.88 -10.30
N LEU A 487 -16.74 -2.83 -11.42
CA LEU A 487 -16.70 -3.91 -12.41
C LEU A 487 -16.12 -5.19 -11.79
N VAL A 488 -15.01 -5.08 -11.04
CA VAL A 488 -14.41 -6.23 -10.35
C VAL A 488 -15.42 -6.89 -9.40
N LYS A 489 -16.12 -6.09 -8.58
CA LYS A 489 -17.15 -6.61 -7.65
C LYS A 489 -18.34 -7.28 -8.35
N ALA A 490 -18.66 -6.86 -9.58
CA ALA A 490 -19.74 -7.45 -10.35
C ALA A 490 -19.33 -8.76 -11.03
N LEU A 491 -18.02 -8.98 -11.25
CA LEU A 491 -17.49 -10.18 -11.88
C LEU A 491 -17.08 -11.25 -10.85
N ALA A 492 -16.60 -10.84 -9.66
CA ALA A 492 -16.16 -11.72 -8.58
C ALA A 492 -17.33 -12.18 -7.70
#